data_3b555655700a1fb86e4ee3a3613ea8a1
#
_entry.id   3b555655700a1fb86e4ee3a3613ea8a1
#
_cell.length_a   1.000
_cell.length_b   1.000
_cell.length_c   1.000
_cell.angle_alpha   90.00
_cell.angle_beta   90.00
_cell.angle_gamma   90.00
#
_symmetry.space_group_name_H-M   'P 1'
#
loop_
_entity.id
_entity.type
_entity.pdbx_description
1 polymer ?
#
loop_
_entity_poly.entity_id
_entity_poly.type
_entity_poly.pdbx_seq_one_letter_code
_entity_poly.pdbx_strand_id
1 'polypeptide(L)'
;MNSNSIVQDQIFFLRHLARLDSDISVSLTGKSKWLNLYDVIRNPPNFPITSRSILRNELVLEIDNDDWTVVRDGSRRILELLNKWGARDCYYLTYSGNRSVHIHLFLDPSTVKINDDALKVFESVDKDEIRKVVKAYLMRQIAYGADVNLDMNLSGRHLIRCEGSLNEKSGRFCTQISTVPDNKPIDYSIKIPSFLPPKLWDISFLENELNVYLKIHFIEKGKPIHYITSESTKPIENPERLIEILKPVYIKGFRHFTILALSGFLKRHQIPLDIAQQIVREITTKDEERTSRIYNLTQIYKADNNKRIWGLPKLLEIIKTEAQEGKISEETAKTTISQLENINSKNTLKTVYILRDFKTQWHNRVLDLRKEDLLNINEKLAMHLQSIGVAKILDKEVQT
;
A
#
# COMPACT_ATOMS: atom_id res chain seq x y z
N MET A 1 6.53 -27.30 -26.55
CA MET A 1 6.90 -26.11 -27.33
C MET A 1 8.41 -25.91 -27.24
N ASN A 2 9.04 -25.50 -28.35
CA ASN A 2 10.46 -25.18 -28.37
C ASN A 2 10.67 -23.83 -27.66
N SER A 3 11.66 -23.68 -26.78
CA SER A 3 11.95 -22.44 -26.04
C SER A 3 12.02 -21.20 -26.95
N ASN A 4 12.55 -21.36 -28.16
CA ASN A 4 12.62 -20.28 -29.16
C ASN A 4 11.25 -19.78 -29.61
N SER A 5 10.24 -20.65 -29.71
CA SER A 5 8.86 -20.24 -30.05
C SER A 5 8.26 -19.36 -28.96
N ILE A 6 8.44 -19.73 -27.70
CA ILE A 6 7.93 -18.95 -26.54
C ILE A 6 8.56 -17.54 -26.54
N VAL A 7 9.87 -17.45 -26.75
CA VAL A 7 10.57 -16.14 -26.79
C VAL A 7 10.02 -15.25 -27.89
N GLN A 8 9.78 -15.78 -29.07
CA GLN A 8 9.23 -15.00 -30.19
C GLN A 8 7.81 -14.50 -29.89
N ASP A 9 6.97 -15.35 -29.29
CA ASP A 9 5.61 -14.97 -28.89
C ASP A 9 5.64 -13.89 -27.77
N GLN A 10 6.57 -14.01 -26.80
CA GLN A 10 6.78 -13.01 -25.76
C GLN A 10 7.21 -11.66 -26.37
N ILE A 11 8.19 -11.67 -27.26
CA ILE A 11 8.66 -10.45 -27.94
C ILE A 11 7.55 -9.81 -28.77
N PHE A 12 6.78 -10.63 -29.49
CA PHE A 12 5.64 -10.14 -30.26
C PHE A 12 4.62 -9.44 -29.34
N PHE A 13 4.24 -10.06 -28.24
CA PHE A 13 3.32 -9.49 -27.26
C PHE A 13 3.88 -8.23 -26.60
N LEU A 14 5.14 -8.25 -26.16
CA LEU A 14 5.80 -7.10 -25.53
C LEU A 14 5.92 -5.89 -26.48
N ARG A 15 6.05 -6.11 -27.79
CA ARG A 15 5.99 -5.03 -28.79
C ARG A 15 4.60 -4.36 -28.83
N HIS A 16 3.52 -5.10 -28.60
CA HIS A 16 2.18 -4.51 -28.50
C HIS A 16 2.05 -3.67 -27.21
N LEU A 17 2.57 -4.17 -26.07
CA LEU A 17 2.63 -3.40 -24.83
C LEU A 17 3.46 -2.12 -24.99
N ALA A 18 4.56 -2.15 -25.73
CA ALA A 18 5.43 -0.99 -25.99
C ALA A 18 4.74 0.14 -26.76
N ARG A 19 3.63 -0.13 -27.45
CA ARG A 19 2.81 0.92 -28.05
C ARG A 19 2.01 1.72 -27.02
N LEU A 20 1.70 1.11 -25.88
CA LEU A 20 1.00 1.78 -24.79
C LEU A 20 1.97 2.49 -23.82
N ASP A 21 3.15 1.95 -23.64
CA ASP A 21 4.19 2.51 -22.79
C ASP A 21 5.57 2.13 -23.35
N SER A 22 6.32 3.11 -23.80
CA SER A 22 7.64 2.91 -24.42
C SER A 22 8.73 2.54 -23.42
N ASP A 23 8.48 2.65 -22.11
CA ASP A 23 9.45 2.46 -21.06
C ASP A 23 9.25 1.12 -20.33
N ILE A 24 9.22 0.03 -21.14
CA ILE A 24 9.12 -1.33 -20.60
C ILE A 24 10.50 -1.86 -20.28
N SER A 25 10.66 -2.31 -19.03
CA SER A 25 11.81 -3.07 -18.59
C SER A 25 11.47 -4.55 -18.44
N VAL A 26 12.41 -5.41 -18.81
CA VAL A 26 12.25 -6.86 -18.70
C VAL A 26 13.43 -7.46 -17.92
N SER A 27 13.22 -8.64 -17.32
CA SER A 27 14.28 -9.42 -16.70
C SER A 27 14.31 -10.83 -17.25
N LEU A 28 15.53 -11.32 -17.48
CA LEU A 28 15.79 -12.66 -17.98
C LEU A 28 16.04 -13.65 -16.86
N THR A 29 16.54 -13.17 -15.70
CA THR A 29 16.98 -14.01 -14.58
C THR A 29 16.38 -13.52 -13.26
N GLY A 30 15.06 -13.61 -13.14
CA GLY A 30 14.39 -13.15 -11.92
C GLY A 30 14.46 -11.63 -11.74
N LYS A 31 14.78 -11.15 -10.52
CA LYS A 31 14.70 -9.71 -10.20
C LYS A 31 16.06 -8.98 -10.27
N SER A 32 17.13 -9.63 -10.72
CA SER A 32 18.50 -9.14 -10.50
C SER A 32 19.06 -8.26 -11.60
N LYS A 33 18.58 -8.37 -12.83
CA LYS A 33 19.08 -7.57 -13.96
C LYS A 33 17.93 -7.10 -14.85
N TRP A 34 17.76 -5.79 -14.90
CA TRP A 34 16.80 -5.12 -15.76
C TRP A 34 17.41 -4.78 -17.10
N LEU A 35 16.71 -5.09 -18.16
CA LEU A 35 17.05 -4.73 -19.53
C LEU A 35 15.91 -3.89 -20.11
N ASN A 36 16.27 -2.93 -20.95
CA ASN A 36 15.29 -2.24 -21.75
C ASN A 36 14.72 -3.22 -22.81
N LEU A 37 13.41 -3.18 -23.03
CA LEU A 37 12.76 -4.05 -23.99
C LEU A 37 13.37 -3.92 -25.40
N TYR A 38 13.75 -2.71 -25.85
CA TYR A 38 14.35 -2.52 -27.16
C TYR A 38 15.68 -3.25 -27.33
N ASP A 39 16.48 -3.37 -26.27
CA ASP A 39 17.74 -4.11 -26.31
C ASP A 39 17.48 -5.62 -26.45
N VAL A 40 16.44 -6.12 -25.79
CA VAL A 40 15.99 -7.51 -25.88
C VAL A 40 15.38 -7.82 -27.26
N ILE A 41 14.67 -6.86 -27.88
CA ILE A 41 14.14 -7.02 -29.24
C ILE A 41 15.28 -7.10 -30.27
N ARG A 42 16.33 -6.31 -30.10
CA ARG A 42 17.50 -6.30 -30.98
C ARG A 42 18.36 -7.57 -30.86
N ASN A 43 18.45 -8.07 -29.62
CA ASN A 43 19.25 -9.24 -29.28
C ASN A 43 18.38 -10.22 -28.48
N PRO A 44 17.49 -10.99 -29.17
CA PRO A 44 16.59 -11.92 -28.50
C PRO A 44 17.35 -12.97 -27.67
N PRO A 45 16.92 -13.22 -26.43
CA PRO A 45 17.53 -14.25 -25.61
C PRO A 45 17.18 -15.66 -26.13
N ASN A 46 18.01 -16.64 -25.79
CA ASN A 46 17.76 -18.04 -26.10
C ASN A 46 16.80 -18.75 -25.13
N PHE A 47 16.31 -18.02 -24.12
CA PHE A 47 15.41 -18.55 -23.09
C PHE A 47 14.33 -17.52 -22.76
N PRO A 48 13.17 -17.97 -22.25
CA PRO A 48 12.03 -17.09 -22.00
C PRO A 48 12.34 -15.95 -21.03
N ILE A 49 11.74 -14.77 -21.31
CA ILE A 49 11.75 -13.60 -20.43
C ILE A 49 10.97 -13.97 -19.16
N THR A 50 11.58 -13.78 -17.98
CA THR A 50 10.98 -14.22 -16.72
C THR A 50 10.00 -13.19 -16.13
N SER A 51 10.30 -11.90 -16.28
CA SER A 51 9.48 -10.83 -15.69
C SER A 51 9.49 -9.58 -16.57
N ARG A 52 8.44 -8.79 -16.47
CA ARG A 52 8.32 -7.47 -17.08
C ARG A 52 7.83 -6.42 -16.08
N SER A 53 8.07 -5.14 -16.37
CA SER A 53 7.49 -4.04 -15.59
C SER A 53 5.98 -3.93 -15.86
N ILE A 54 5.24 -3.50 -14.83
CA ILE A 54 3.86 -3.05 -14.97
C ILE A 54 3.88 -1.71 -15.70
N LEU A 55 3.03 -1.55 -16.73
CA LEU A 55 2.95 -0.32 -17.52
C LEU A 55 2.37 0.84 -16.72
N ARG A 56 2.63 2.06 -17.18
CA ARG A 56 2.13 3.28 -16.54
C ARG A 56 0.60 3.32 -16.46
N ASN A 57 -0.08 2.82 -17.49
CA ASN A 57 -1.55 2.77 -17.56
C ASN A 57 -2.13 1.38 -17.30
N GLU A 58 -1.34 0.44 -16.80
CA GLU A 58 -1.78 -0.91 -16.44
C GLU A 58 -1.99 -1.03 -14.92
N LEU A 59 -3.14 -1.53 -14.52
CA LEU A 59 -3.39 -2.04 -13.17
C LEU A 59 -3.29 -3.55 -13.20
N VAL A 60 -2.51 -4.11 -12.32
CA VAL A 60 -2.49 -5.56 -12.09
C VAL A 60 -3.19 -5.84 -10.75
N LEU A 61 -4.30 -6.55 -10.83
CA LEU A 61 -5.09 -6.94 -9.67
C LEU A 61 -4.80 -8.42 -9.37
N GLU A 62 -4.25 -8.68 -8.21
CA GLU A 62 -3.85 -10.01 -7.77
C GLU A 62 -4.36 -10.28 -6.36
N ILE A 63 -4.97 -11.46 -6.18
CA ILE A 63 -5.26 -12.03 -4.87
C ILE A 63 -4.22 -13.13 -4.63
N ASP A 64 -3.27 -12.86 -3.72
CA ASP A 64 -2.22 -13.81 -3.36
C ASP A 64 -2.67 -14.66 -2.17
N ASN A 65 -3.20 -15.86 -2.44
CA ASN A 65 -3.68 -16.78 -1.42
C ASN A 65 -3.37 -18.24 -1.80
N ASP A 66 -3.08 -19.08 -0.81
CA ASP A 66 -2.84 -20.50 -1.03
C ASP A 66 -4.14 -21.27 -1.28
N ASP A 67 -5.27 -20.81 -0.75
CA ASP A 67 -6.60 -21.35 -1.02
C ASP A 67 -7.12 -20.86 -2.39
N TRP A 68 -7.19 -21.81 -3.33
CA TRP A 68 -7.70 -21.52 -4.68
C TRP A 68 -9.14 -21.00 -4.69
N THR A 69 -9.96 -21.42 -3.73
CA THR A 69 -11.36 -20.98 -3.63
C THR A 69 -11.43 -19.47 -3.39
N VAL A 70 -10.57 -18.95 -2.48
CA VAL A 70 -10.46 -17.51 -2.21
C VAL A 70 -10.00 -16.76 -3.45
N VAL A 71 -8.98 -17.27 -4.16
CA VAL A 71 -8.47 -16.65 -5.41
C VAL A 71 -9.54 -16.65 -6.49
N ARG A 72 -10.19 -17.80 -6.72
CA ARG A 72 -11.24 -17.97 -7.73
C ARG A 72 -12.42 -17.02 -7.48
N ASP A 73 -12.99 -17.08 -6.30
CA ASP A 73 -14.23 -16.36 -5.98
C ASP A 73 -13.95 -14.86 -5.89
N GLY A 74 -12.83 -14.47 -5.30
CA GLY A 74 -12.41 -13.09 -5.26
C GLY A 74 -12.13 -12.50 -6.64
N SER A 75 -11.41 -13.25 -7.50
CA SER A 75 -11.17 -12.80 -8.89
C SER A 75 -12.47 -12.65 -9.67
N ARG A 76 -13.44 -13.54 -9.48
CA ARG A 76 -14.77 -13.43 -10.13
C ARG A 76 -15.54 -12.20 -9.65
N ARG A 77 -15.56 -11.92 -8.34
CA ARG A 77 -16.17 -10.70 -7.82
C ARG A 77 -15.53 -9.43 -8.38
N ILE A 78 -14.19 -9.41 -8.52
CA ILE A 78 -13.50 -8.31 -9.20
C ILE A 78 -14.01 -8.14 -10.63
N LEU A 79 -14.08 -9.22 -11.41
CA LEU A 79 -14.51 -9.17 -12.80
C LEU A 79 -15.99 -8.72 -12.92
N GLU A 80 -16.86 -9.17 -12.05
CA GLU A 80 -18.27 -8.72 -11.97
C GLU A 80 -18.33 -7.22 -11.71
N LEU A 81 -17.56 -6.72 -10.74
CA LEU A 81 -17.47 -5.30 -10.42
C LEU A 81 -16.94 -4.48 -11.59
N LEU A 82 -15.83 -4.91 -12.21
CA LEU A 82 -15.24 -4.25 -13.37
C LEU A 82 -16.23 -4.18 -14.55
N ASN A 83 -16.95 -5.26 -14.80
CA ASN A 83 -18.00 -5.29 -15.84
C ASN A 83 -19.13 -4.30 -15.52
N LYS A 84 -19.55 -4.22 -14.25
CA LYS A 84 -20.54 -3.24 -13.78
C LYS A 84 -20.04 -1.80 -13.92
N TRP A 85 -18.74 -1.57 -13.79
CA TRP A 85 -18.12 -0.26 -13.94
C TRP A 85 -17.68 0.07 -15.40
N GLY A 86 -18.13 -0.73 -16.35
CA GLY A 86 -17.87 -0.48 -17.79
C GLY A 86 -16.48 -0.87 -18.26
N ALA A 87 -15.71 -1.59 -17.46
CA ALA A 87 -14.37 -2.05 -17.83
C ALA A 87 -14.37 -3.38 -18.64
N ARG A 88 -15.52 -3.84 -19.09
CA ARG A 88 -15.61 -5.01 -19.97
C ARG A 88 -14.76 -4.77 -21.22
N ASP A 89 -14.00 -5.77 -21.63
CA ASP A 89 -13.06 -5.68 -22.76
C ASP A 89 -11.86 -4.73 -22.57
N CYS A 90 -11.61 -4.26 -21.32
CA CYS A 90 -10.45 -3.42 -20.97
C CYS A 90 -9.34 -4.20 -20.26
N TYR A 91 -9.48 -5.51 -20.11
CA TYR A 91 -8.53 -6.37 -19.40
C TYR A 91 -8.30 -7.71 -20.10
N TYR A 92 -7.21 -8.36 -19.75
CA TYR A 92 -7.01 -9.79 -19.99
C TYR A 92 -6.59 -10.48 -18.67
N LEU A 93 -6.68 -11.79 -18.67
CA LEU A 93 -6.40 -12.62 -17.51
C LEU A 93 -5.19 -13.50 -17.74
N THR A 94 -4.35 -13.66 -16.73
CA THR A 94 -3.32 -14.71 -16.72
C THR A 94 -3.37 -15.50 -15.41
N TYR A 95 -3.11 -16.79 -15.52
CA TYR A 95 -2.75 -17.63 -14.39
C TYR A 95 -1.25 -17.49 -14.15
N SER A 96 -0.83 -17.15 -12.95
CA SER A 96 0.58 -16.88 -12.61
C SER A 96 1.51 -18.13 -12.66
N GLY A 97 0.92 -19.29 -12.92
CA GLY A 97 1.62 -20.57 -12.88
C GLY A 97 1.72 -21.18 -11.47
N ASN A 98 1.23 -20.52 -10.42
CA ASN A 98 1.29 -21.07 -9.07
C ASN A 98 -0.05 -20.99 -8.32
N ARG A 99 -0.39 -19.86 -7.74
CA ARG A 99 -1.51 -19.72 -6.80
C ARG A 99 -2.41 -18.52 -7.06
N SER A 100 -2.11 -17.70 -8.05
CA SER A 100 -2.85 -16.45 -8.30
C SER A 100 -3.31 -16.32 -9.75
N VAL A 101 -4.36 -15.53 -9.93
CA VAL A 101 -4.81 -14.98 -11.19
C VAL A 101 -4.43 -13.51 -11.22
N HIS A 102 -3.80 -13.06 -12.29
CA HIS A 102 -3.59 -11.64 -12.52
C HIS A 102 -4.65 -11.13 -13.49
N ILE A 103 -5.32 -10.04 -13.13
CA ILE A 103 -6.22 -9.30 -13.99
C ILE A 103 -5.45 -8.07 -14.45
N HIS A 104 -5.09 -8.02 -15.71
CA HIS A 104 -4.34 -6.93 -16.35
C HIS A 104 -5.33 -5.94 -16.95
N LEU A 105 -5.66 -4.88 -16.22
CA LEU A 105 -6.64 -3.86 -16.59
C LEU A 105 -5.93 -2.61 -17.11
N PHE A 106 -6.34 -2.12 -18.27
CA PHE A 106 -5.71 -0.96 -18.93
C PHE A 106 -6.59 0.27 -18.83
N LEU A 107 -6.01 1.33 -18.25
CA LEU A 107 -6.66 2.62 -18.07
C LEU A 107 -6.48 3.50 -19.31
N ASP A 108 -7.50 4.28 -19.63
CA ASP A 108 -7.36 5.37 -20.59
C ASP A 108 -6.77 6.60 -19.87
N PRO A 109 -5.51 6.95 -20.15
CA PRO A 109 -4.87 8.07 -19.48
C PRO A 109 -5.48 9.43 -19.85
N SER A 110 -6.25 9.51 -20.95
CA SER A 110 -6.92 10.74 -21.39
C SER A 110 -8.17 11.07 -20.58
N THR A 111 -8.72 10.08 -19.86
CA THR A 111 -9.96 10.24 -19.08
C THR A 111 -9.72 10.75 -17.66
N VAL A 112 -8.46 10.78 -17.21
CA VAL A 112 -8.08 11.37 -15.93
C VAL A 112 -7.83 12.87 -16.14
N LYS A 113 -8.87 13.67 -16.02
CA LYS A 113 -8.72 15.12 -15.99
C LYS A 113 -8.38 15.55 -14.59
N ILE A 114 -7.16 16.01 -14.40
CA ILE A 114 -6.75 16.61 -13.12
C ILE A 114 -7.11 18.09 -13.20
N ASN A 115 -7.90 18.56 -12.23
CA ASN A 115 -8.34 19.96 -12.15
C ASN A 115 -7.12 20.90 -12.10
N ASP A 116 -7.19 22.07 -12.75
CA ASP A 116 -6.10 23.06 -12.84
C ASP A 116 -5.59 23.52 -11.46
N ASP A 117 -6.46 23.61 -10.45
CA ASP A 117 -6.05 23.91 -9.08
C ASP A 117 -5.26 22.76 -8.43
N ALA A 118 -5.59 21.53 -8.77
CA ALA A 118 -4.81 20.37 -8.36
C ALA A 118 -3.48 20.31 -9.13
N LEU A 119 -3.45 20.69 -10.41
CA LEU A 119 -2.22 20.75 -11.21
C LEU A 119 -1.20 21.72 -10.62
N LYS A 120 -1.61 22.90 -10.12
CA LYS A 120 -0.70 23.85 -9.45
C LYS A 120 -0.03 23.28 -8.20
N VAL A 121 -0.74 22.42 -7.47
CA VAL A 121 -0.17 21.68 -6.33
C VAL A 121 0.79 20.60 -6.80
N PHE A 122 0.59 20.07 -8.01
CA PHE A 122 1.33 18.95 -8.57
C PHE A 122 2.51 19.35 -9.48
N GLU A 123 2.68 20.64 -9.79
CA GLU A 123 3.81 21.12 -10.62
C GLU A 123 5.18 20.67 -10.11
N SER A 124 5.30 20.47 -8.78
CA SER A 124 6.52 19.97 -8.13
C SER A 124 6.54 18.46 -7.89
N VAL A 125 5.48 17.73 -8.25
CA VAL A 125 5.35 16.30 -7.99
C VAL A 125 5.69 15.50 -9.23
N ASP A 126 6.50 14.46 -9.08
CA ASP A 126 6.81 13.54 -10.16
C ASP A 126 5.52 12.88 -10.72
N LYS A 127 5.37 12.92 -12.05
CA LYS A 127 4.23 12.30 -12.75
C LYS A 127 4.07 10.80 -12.45
N ASP A 128 5.15 10.09 -12.22
CA ASP A 128 5.11 8.67 -11.86
C ASP A 128 4.59 8.46 -10.43
N GLU A 129 4.86 9.39 -9.52
CA GLU A 129 4.27 9.36 -8.17
C GLU A 129 2.76 9.62 -8.22
N ILE A 130 2.31 10.59 -9.04
CA ILE A 130 0.87 10.83 -9.25
C ILE A 130 0.19 9.57 -9.78
N ARG A 131 0.75 8.95 -10.82
CA ARG A 131 0.20 7.69 -11.39
C ARG A 131 0.11 6.58 -10.37
N LYS A 132 1.15 6.43 -9.53
CA LYS A 132 1.16 5.44 -8.46
C LYS A 132 0.02 5.67 -7.46
N VAL A 133 -0.23 6.91 -7.09
CA VAL A 133 -1.31 7.28 -6.17
C VAL A 133 -2.67 7.02 -6.80
N VAL A 134 -2.86 7.37 -8.08
CA VAL A 134 -4.08 7.06 -8.85
C VAL A 134 -4.33 5.56 -8.88
N LYS A 135 -3.32 4.76 -9.22
CA LYS A 135 -3.44 3.30 -9.24
C LYS A 135 -3.78 2.74 -7.87
N ALA A 136 -3.11 3.19 -6.81
CA ALA A 136 -3.39 2.76 -5.46
C ALA A 136 -4.82 3.11 -5.01
N TYR A 137 -5.33 4.27 -5.41
CA TYR A 137 -6.72 4.65 -5.18
C TYR A 137 -7.69 3.70 -5.88
N LEU A 138 -7.51 3.47 -7.18
CA LEU A 138 -8.37 2.57 -7.96
C LEU A 138 -8.35 1.15 -7.41
N MET A 139 -7.17 0.62 -7.07
CA MET A 139 -7.05 -0.71 -6.47
C MET A 139 -7.82 -0.81 -5.16
N ARG A 140 -7.79 0.23 -4.31
CA ARG A 140 -8.59 0.26 -3.07
C ARG A 140 -10.08 0.29 -3.34
N GLN A 141 -10.55 1.09 -4.31
CA GLN A 141 -11.96 1.13 -4.69
C GLN A 141 -12.44 -0.23 -5.22
N ILE A 142 -11.62 -0.90 -6.03
CA ILE A 142 -11.90 -2.24 -6.54
C ILE A 142 -11.90 -3.26 -5.39
N ALA A 143 -10.90 -3.22 -4.51
CA ALA A 143 -10.80 -4.12 -3.36
C ALA A 143 -12.03 -4.00 -2.44
N TYR A 144 -12.43 -2.76 -2.15
CA TYR A 144 -13.61 -2.48 -1.33
C TYR A 144 -14.91 -2.93 -2.03
N GLY A 145 -15.10 -2.54 -3.30
CA GLY A 145 -16.33 -2.87 -4.04
C GLY A 145 -16.52 -4.35 -4.33
N ALA A 146 -15.42 -5.11 -4.44
CA ALA A 146 -15.45 -6.57 -4.63
C ALA A 146 -15.31 -7.37 -3.32
N ASP A 147 -15.12 -6.72 -2.18
CA ASP A 147 -14.86 -7.32 -0.88
C ASP A 147 -13.72 -8.35 -0.95
N VAL A 148 -12.53 -7.88 -1.34
CA VAL A 148 -11.33 -8.70 -1.49
C VAL A 148 -10.08 -7.98 -0.98
N ASN A 149 -9.06 -8.77 -0.63
CA ASN A 149 -7.72 -8.27 -0.35
C ASN A 149 -6.83 -8.36 -1.59
N LEU A 150 -6.36 -7.23 -2.10
CA LEU A 150 -5.44 -7.14 -3.22
C LEU A 150 -3.99 -6.92 -2.75
N ASP A 151 -3.03 -7.42 -3.52
CA ASP A 151 -1.63 -7.04 -3.33
C ASP A 151 -1.39 -5.59 -3.76
N MET A 152 -1.50 -4.68 -2.80
CA MET A 152 -1.35 -3.23 -3.02
C MET A 152 0.07 -2.81 -3.45
N ASN A 153 1.08 -3.70 -3.35
CA ASN A 153 2.43 -3.41 -3.83
C ASN A 153 2.47 -3.28 -5.35
N LEU A 154 1.52 -3.87 -6.06
CA LEU A 154 1.42 -3.81 -7.53
C LEU A 154 0.96 -2.44 -8.07
N SER A 155 0.61 -1.48 -7.19
CA SER A 155 0.26 -0.11 -7.61
C SER A 155 1.44 0.70 -8.16
N GLY A 156 2.68 0.31 -7.86
CA GLY A 156 3.90 1.00 -8.30
C GLY A 156 4.54 0.40 -9.56
N ARG A 157 5.78 0.83 -9.85
CA ARG A 157 6.66 0.21 -10.85
C ARG A 157 7.21 -1.11 -10.27
N HIS A 158 6.39 -2.14 -10.30
CA HIS A 158 6.80 -3.47 -9.88
C HIS A 158 7.02 -4.40 -11.07
N LEU A 159 7.72 -5.50 -10.78
CA LEU A 159 7.87 -6.63 -11.67
C LEU A 159 6.69 -7.56 -11.50
N ILE A 160 6.10 -7.93 -12.60
CA ILE A 160 5.22 -9.07 -12.68
C ILE A 160 5.88 -10.16 -13.52
N ARG A 161 5.40 -11.37 -13.33
CA ARG A 161 5.79 -12.49 -14.16
C ARG A 161 5.39 -12.24 -15.61
N CYS A 162 6.35 -12.39 -16.53
CA CYS A 162 6.05 -12.25 -17.95
C CYS A 162 5.19 -13.43 -18.43
N GLU A 163 4.27 -13.14 -19.30
CA GLU A 163 3.43 -14.13 -19.94
C GLU A 163 4.30 -15.15 -20.70
N GLY A 164 4.03 -16.44 -20.55
CA GLY A 164 4.85 -17.52 -21.10
C GLY A 164 6.10 -17.87 -20.27
N SER A 165 6.36 -17.21 -19.15
CA SER A 165 7.49 -17.53 -18.28
C SER A 165 7.19 -18.70 -17.34
N LEU A 166 8.22 -19.50 -17.04
CA LEU A 166 8.14 -20.58 -16.06
C LEU A 166 8.09 -20.04 -14.63
N ASN A 167 7.21 -20.55 -13.82
CA ASN A 167 7.23 -20.37 -12.39
C ASN A 167 8.11 -21.45 -11.75
N GLU A 168 9.28 -21.07 -11.27
CA GLU A 168 10.28 -22.00 -10.72
C GLU A 168 9.78 -22.81 -9.51
N LYS A 169 8.87 -22.23 -8.71
CA LYS A 169 8.33 -22.88 -7.52
C LYS A 169 7.37 -24.01 -7.85
N SER A 170 6.60 -23.88 -8.92
CA SER A 170 5.54 -24.83 -9.28
C SER A 170 5.87 -25.66 -10.51
N GLY A 171 6.90 -25.27 -11.30
CA GLY A 171 7.20 -25.88 -12.59
C GLY A 171 6.17 -25.57 -13.69
N ARG A 172 5.25 -24.60 -13.48
CA ARG A 172 4.18 -24.27 -14.42
C ARG A 172 4.42 -22.91 -15.06
N PHE A 173 3.82 -22.68 -16.20
CA PHE A 173 3.97 -21.43 -16.93
C PHE A 173 2.90 -20.40 -16.56
N CYS A 174 3.30 -19.11 -16.56
CA CYS A 174 2.37 -18.01 -16.60
C CYS A 174 1.65 -18.03 -17.96
N THR A 175 0.34 -18.20 -17.97
CA THR A 175 -0.43 -18.41 -19.20
C THR A 175 -1.71 -17.60 -19.23
N GLN A 176 -2.08 -17.11 -20.41
CA GLN A 176 -3.37 -16.45 -20.62
C GLN A 176 -4.52 -17.44 -20.41
N ILE A 177 -5.54 -16.99 -19.70
CA ILE A 177 -6.80 -17.70 -19.50
C ILE A 177 -7.96 -16.85 -19.99
N SER A 178 -9.01 -17.48 -20.50
CA SER A 178 -10.22 -16.76 -20.96
C SER A 178 -11.18 -16.44 -19.82
N THR A 179 -11.21 -17.30 -18.79
CA THR A 179 -12.06 -17.18 -17.61
C THR A 179 -11.31 -17.68 -16.39
N VAL A 180 -11.74 -17.28 -15.20
CA VAL A 180 -11.21 -17.82 -13.95
C VAL A 180 -11.74 -19.24 -13.76
N PRO A 181 -10.87 -20.27 -13.79
CA PRO A 181 -11.28 -21.67 -13.76
C PRO A 181 -11.82 -22.09 -12.38
N ASP A 182 -12.73 -23.09 -12.36
CA ASP A 182 -13.30 -23.60 -11.11
C ASP A 182 -12.26 -24.29 -10.24
N ASN A 183 -11.37 -25.06 -10.86
CA ASN A 183 -10.29 -25.73 -10.18
C ASN A 183 -8.94 -25.09 -10.48
N LYS A 184 -8.03 -25.18 -9.52
CA LYS A 184 -6.65 -24.71 -9.71
C LYS A 184 -6.06 -25.39 -10.95
N PRO A 185 -5.52 -24.60 -11.89
CA PRO A 185 -4.94 -25.14 -13.11
C PRO A 185 -3.77 -26.08 -12.82
N ILE A 186 -3.82 -27.31 -13.32
CA ILE A 186 -2.75 -28.30 -13.16
C ILE A 186 -1.93 -28.39 -14.43
N ASP A 187 -2.59 -28.46 -15.58
CA ASP A 187 -1.97 -28.55 -16.90
C ASP A 187 -2.66 -27.58 -17.86
N TYR A 188 -1.98 -26.49 -18.19
CA TYR A 188 -2.39 -25.58 -19.27
C TYR A 188 -1.32 -25.52 -20.35
N SER A 189 -1.77 -25.59 -21.60
CA SER A 189 -0.92 -25.18 -22.72
C SER A 189 -0.52 -23.72 -22.55
N ILE A 190 0.74 -23.41 -22.80
CA ILE A 190 1.24 -22.02 -22.75
C ILE A 190 0.47 -21.22 -23.78
N LYS A 191 -0.19 -20.14 -23.31
CA LYS A 191 -0.84 -19.14 -24.16
C LYS A 191 -0.30 -17.78 -23.76
N ILE A 192 0.29 -17.09 -24.71
CA ILE A 192 0.72 -15.71 -24.59
C ILE A 192 -0.32 -14.85 -25.29
N PRO A 193 -0.77 -13.70 -24.72
CA PRO A 193 -1.74 -12.86 -25.39
C PRO A 193 -1.22 -12.41 -26.76
N SER A 194 -2.01 -12.63 -27.81
CA SER A 194 -1.67 -12.18 -29.14
C SER A 194 -2.05 -10.73 -29.37
N PHE A 195 -3.01 -10.21 -28.61
CA PHE A 195 -3.53 -8.85 -28.72
C PHE A 195 -3.75 -8.26 -27.34
N LEU A 196 -3.68 -6.93 -27.29
CA LEU A 196 -4.13 -6.16 -26.13
C LEU A 196 -5.65 -6.12 -26.09
N PRO A 197 -6.26 -5.83 -24.93
CA PRO A 197 -7.67 -5.53 -24.84
C PRO A 197 -8.06 -4.46 -25.86
N PRO A 198 -9.20 -4.61 -26.55
CA PRO A 198 -9.62 -3.70 -27.60
C PRO A 198 -9.99 -2.31 -27.11
N LYS A 199 -10.20 -2.16 -25.81
CA LYS A 199 -10.61 -0.91 -25.16
C LYS A 199 -9.70 -0.59 -23.99
N LEU A 200 -9.56 0.70 -23.70
CA LEU A 200 -9.01 1.22 -22.46
C LEU A 200 -10.17 1.64 -21.55
N TRP A 201 -10.00 1.44 -20.26
CA TRP A 201 -11.05 1.74 -19.29
C TRP A 201 -11.14 3.24 -19.03
N ASP A 202 -12.28 3.81 -19.36
CA ASP A 202 -12.64 5.18 -19.04
C ASP A 202 -12.99 5.29 -17.55
N ILE A 203 -12.24 6.06 -16.80
CA ILE A 203 -12.43 6.31 -15.36
C ILE A 203 -12.95 7.72 -15.06
N SER A 204 -13.48 8.42 -16.07
CA SER A 204 -14.01 9.80 -15.90
C SER A 204 -15.13 9.89 -14.86
N PHE A 205 -15.87 8.81 -14.63
CA PHE A 205 -16.91 8.76 -13.59
C PHE A 205 -16.36 8.86 -12.15
N LEU A 206 -15.06 8.63 -11.95
CA LEU A 206 -14.35 8.81 -10.66
C LEU A 206 -13.58 10.13 -10.58
N GLU A 207 -13.72 11.02 -11.57
CA GLU A 207 -12.92 12.25 -11.69
C GLU A 207 -12.99 13.11 -10.41
N ASN A 208 -14.19 13.35 -9.90
CA ASN A 208 -14.40 14.18 -8.71
C ASN A 208 -13.76 13.58 -7.47
N GLU A 209 -14.04 12.32 -7.19
CA GLU A 209 -13.51 11.60 -6.03
C GLU A 209 -12.00 11.45 -6.13
N LEU A 210 -11.50 11.17 -7.33
CA LEU A 210 -10.07 11.06 -7.57
C LEU A 210 -9.35 12.39 -7.36
N ASN A 211 -9.89 13.50 -7.87
CA ASN A 211 -9.32 14.83 -7.67
C ASN A 211 -9.30 15.22 -6.19
N VAL A 212 -10.36 14.95 -5.44
CA VAL A 212 -10.39 15.14 -3.98
C VAL A 212 -9.33 14.29 -3.30
N TYR A 213 -9.23 13.01 -3.66
CA TYR A 213 -8.24 12.09 -3.09
C TYR A 213 -6.80 12.53 -3.38
N LEU A 214 -6.50 12.91 -4.62
CA LEU A 214 -5.19 13.40 -5.02
C LEU A 214 -4.83 14.70 -4.28
N LYS A 215 -5.79 15.65 -4.21
CA LYS A 215 -5.61 16.89 -3.46
C LYS A 215 -5.26 16.62 -2.00
N ILE A 216 -6.00 15.72 -1.34
CA ILE A 216 -5.72 15.32 0.04
C ILE A 216 -4.34 14.66 0.15
N HIS A 217 -4.05 13.70 -0.73
CA HIS A 217 -2.81 12.92 -0.66
C HIS A 217 -1.55 13.76 -0.87
N PHE A 218 -1.57 14.72 -1.82
CA PHE A 218 -0.40 15.53 -2.15
C PHE A 218 -0.31 16.81 -1.35
N ILE A 219 -1.42 17.38 -0.88
CA ILE A 219 -1.37 18.45 0.11
C ILE A 219 -0.77 17.93 1.41
N GLU A 220 -1.07 16.69 1.80
CA GLU A 220 -0.43 16.05 2.95
C GLU A 220 1.08 15.78 2.74
N LYS A 221 1.56 15.68 1.49
CA LYS A 221 2.98 15.47 1.18
C LYS A 221 3.74 16.74 0.77
N GLY A 222 3.09 17.70 0.13
CA GLY A 222 3.75 18.82 -0.56
C GLY A 222 3.81 20.13 0.22
N LYS A 223 2.93 20.34 1.17
CA LYS A 223 3.18 21.29 2.23
C LYS A 223 3.86 20.52 3.35
N PRO A 224 4.90 21.06 4.03
CA PRO A 224 5.01 20.70 5.42
C PRO A 224 3.60 20.97 5.89
N ILE A 225 2.82 19.93 6.16
CA ILE A 225 1.69 20.07 7.03
C ILE A 225 2.38 20.82 8.14
N HIS A 226 2.09 22.12 8.25
CA HIS A 226 2.24 22.73 9.52
C HIS A 226 1.31 21.84 10.34
N TYR A 227 1.87 20.70 10.75
CA TYR A 227 1.46 20.18 12.01
C TYR A 227 1.53 21.45 12.81
N ILE A 228 0.36 22.04 13.03
CA ILE A 228 0.26 22.79 14.23
C ILE A 228 0.60 21.68 15.19
N THR A 229 1.90 21.57 15.42
CA THR A 229 2.47 20.96 16.61
C THR A 229 2.03 21.88 17.74
N SER A 230 0.71 22.07 17.73
CA SER A 230 -0.03 22.41 18.88
C SER A 230 0.01 21.11 19.64
N GLU A 231 0.94 21.07 20.50
CA GLU A 231 1.38 19.92 21.21
C GLU A 231 2.21 19.02 20.28
N SER A 232 3.55 19.25 20.27
CA SER A 232 4.45 18.12 20.40
C SER A 232 3.63 17.01 21.02
N THR A 233 3.47 15.88 20.35
CA THR A 233 3.05 14.65 21.03
C THR A 233 3.73 14.74 22.37
N LYS A 234 2.97 15.07 23.45
CA LYS A 234 3.59 15.22 24.77
C LYS A 234 4.38 13.95 24.92
N PRO A 235 5.67 14.02 25.23
CA PRO A 235 6.46 12.84 25.47
C PRO A 235 5.59 11.99 26.38
N ILE A 236 5.45 10.71 26.04
CA ILE A 236 4.64 9.79 26.84
C ILE A 236 5.06 10.06 28.29
N GLU A 237 4.15 10.58 29.11
CA GLU A 237 4.47 11.13 30.43
C GLU A 237 5.19 10.11 31.32
N ASN A 238 5.05 8.83 30.98
CA ASN A 238 5.75 7.74 31.64
C ASN A 238 6.07 6.63 30.62
N PRO A 239 7.17 6.75 29.84
CA PRO A 239 7.56 5.75 28.84
C PRO A 239 7.90 4.39 29.46
N GLU A 240 8.25 4.34 30.76
CA GLU A 240 8.52 3.10 31.47
C GLU A 240 7.26 2.22 31.57
N ARG A 241 6.07 2.81 31.54
CA ARG A 241 4.80 2.09 31.51
C ARG A 241 4.67 1.18 30.27
N LEU A 242 5.29 1.54 29.15
CA LEU A 242 5.32 0.69 27.95
C LEU A 242 6.04 -0.65 28.21
N ILE A 243 7.01 -0.68 29.15
CA ILE A 243 7.71 -1.90 29.51
C ILE A 243 6.73 -2.89 30.16
N GLU A 244 5.94 -2.43 31.12
CA GLU A 244 4.95 -3.25 31.81
C GLU A 244 3.87 -3.76 30.86
N ILE A 245 3.40 -2.89 29.94
CA ILE A 245 2.36 -3.21 28.97
C ILE A 245 2.84 -4.24 27.95
N LEU A 246 4.09 -4.14 27.48
CA LEU A 246 4.59 -4.96 26.37
C LEU A 246 5.34 -6.23 26.81
N LYS A 247 5.87 -6.30 28.02
CA LYS A 247 6.51 -7.53 28.52
C LYS A 247 5.64 -8.79 28.38
N PRO A 248 4.33 -8.76 28.70
CA PRO A 248 3.47 -9.94 28.58
C PRO A 248 3.24 -10.43 27.15
N VAL A 249 3.37 -9.54 26.16
CA VAL A 249 3.15 -9.82 24.74
C VAL A 249 4.47 -9.92 23.95
N TYR A 250 5.62 -9.87 24.59
CA TYR A 250 6.92 -10.01 23.94
C TYR A 250 7.36 -11.48 23.91
N ILE A 251 6.80 -12.25 22.99
CA ILE A 251 6.95 -13.70 22.92
C ILE A 251 7.80 -14.17 21.72
N LYS A 252 8.36 -15.37 21.85
CA LYS A 252 9.18 -15.99 20.79
C LYS A 252 8.36 -16.20 19.50
N GLY A 253 8.96 -15.87 18.36
CA GLY A 253 8.32 -15.91 17.04
C GLY A 253 7.91 -14.52 16.54
N PHE A 254 7.49 -13.62 17.44
CA PHE A 254 7.04 -12.26 17.07
C PHE A 254 8.00 -11.15 17.53
N ARG A 255 8.98 -11.44 18.38
CA ARG A 255 9.93 -10.49 19.00
C ARG A 255 10.50 -9.45 18.04
N HIS A 256 10.93 -9.91 16.85
CA HIS A 256 11.50 -9.02 15.83
C HIS A 256 10.49 -7.97 15.37
N PHE A 257 9.30 -8.40 15.00
CA PHE A 257 8.24 -7.53 14.47
C PHE A 257 7.71 -6.58 15.54
N THR A 258 7.57 -7.06 16.78
CA THR A 258 7.17 -6.25 17.93
C THR A 258 8.14 -5.09 18.15
N ILE A 259 9.46 -5.35 18.12
CA ILE A 259 10.46 -4.28 18.28
C ILE A 259 10.47 -3.31 17.10
N LEU A 260 10.31 -3.77 15.86
CA LEU A 260 10.23 -2.88 14.71
C LEU A 260 9.02 -1.93 14.81
N ALA A 261 7.85 -2.45 15.18
CA ALA A 261 6.64 -1.66 15.35
C ALA A 261 6.73 -0.70 16.54
N LEU A 262 7.26 -1.16 17.66
CA LEU A 262 7.52 -0.34 18.85
C LEU A 262 8.51 0.78 18.54
N SER A 263 9.60 0.49 17.84
CA SER A 263 10.61 1.49 17.46
C SER A 263 10.02 2.64 16.65
N GLY A 264 9.15 2.31 15.70
CA GLY A 264 8.45 3.31 14.92
C GLY A 264 7.41 4.09 15.74
N PHE A 265 6.74 3.44 16.69
CA PHE A 265 5.84 4.10 17.64
C PHE A 265 6.60 5.10 18.51
N LEU A 266 7.70 4.69 19.14
CA LEU A 266 8.53 5.54 19.99
C LEU A 266 9.10 6.74 19.24
N LYS A 267 9.61 6.52 18.00
CA LYS A 267 10.12 7.61 17.15
C LYS A 267 9.04 8.63 16.81
N ARG A 268 7.82 8.19 16.47
CA ARG A 268 6.70 9.10 16.17
C ARG A 268 6.26 9.92 17.37
N HIS A 269 6.37 9.36 18.56
CA HIS A 269 6.11 10.08 19.82
C HIS A 269 7.31 10.90 20.29
N GLN A 270 8.35 11.05 19.44
CA GLN A 270 9.54 11.85 19.72
C GLN A 270 10.26 11.45 21.02
N ILE A 271 10.15 10.18 21.42
CA ILE A 271 10.88 9.67 22.56
C ILE A 271 12.38 9.72 22.20
N PRO A 272 13.24 10.30 23.05
CA PRO A 272 14.68 10.32 22.83
C PRO A 272 15.25 8.93 22.61
N LEU A 273 16.28 8.81 21.76
CA LEU A 273 16.84 7.52 21.40
C LEU A 273 17.39 6.73 22.59
N ASP A 274 18.00 7.40 23.55
CA ASP A 274 18.53 6.82 24.79
C ASP A 274 17.42 6.19 25.66
N ILE A 275 16.30 6.91 25.83
CA ILE A 275 15.11 6.42 26.52
C ILE A 275 14.49 5.24 25.77
N ALA A 276 14.36 5.36 24.42
CA ALA A 276 13.85 4.29 23.60
C ALA A 276 14.72 3.02 23.67
N GLN A 277 16.06 3.18 23.71
CA GLN A 277 17.00 2.08 23.91
C GLN A 277 16.84 1.44 25.29
N GLN A 278 16.60 2.24 26.34
CA GLN A 278 16.36 1.72 27.68
C GLN A 278 15.08 0.87 27.71
N ILE A 279 13.97 1.37 27.13
CA ILE A 279 12.70 0.63 27.03
C ILE A 279 12.91 -0.72 26.32
N VAL A 280 13.59 -0.70 25.17
CA VAL A 280 13.86 -1.94 24.41
C VAL A 280 14.77 -2.87 25.19
N ARG A 281 15.80 -2.38 25.88
CA ARG A 281 16.66 -3.19 26.74
C ARG A 281 15.87 -3.91 27.83
N GLU A 282 14.93 -3.24 28.47
CA GLU A 282 14.11 -3.80 29.54
C GLU A 282 13.11 -4.85 29.03
N ILE A 283 12.49 -4.61 27.87
CA ILE A 283 11.57 -5.58 27.24
C ILE A 283 12.33 -6.82 26.77
N THR A 284 13.56 -6.64 26.24
CA THR A 284 14.38 -7.71 25.65
C THR A 284 15.32 -8.38 26.62
N THR A 285 15.13 -8.24 27.93
CA THR A 285 16.07 -8.75 28.98
C THR A 285 16.39 -10.25 28.81
N LYS A 286 15.45 -11.06 28.35
CA LYS A 286 15.58 -12.51 28.12
C LYS A 286 15.72 -12.89 26.64
N ASP A 287 16.02 -11.92 25.75
CA ASP A 287 16.15 -12.19 24.31
C ASP A 287 17.62 -12.41 23.93
N GLU A 288 17.92 -13.55 23.34
CA GLU A 288 19.27 -13.91 22.85
C GLU A 288 19.76 -12.92 21.79
N GLU A 289 18.83 -12.30 21.03
CA GLU A 289 19.11 -11.31 19.99
C GLU A 289 19.00 -9.85 20.46
N ARG A 290 19.08 -9.60 21.75
CA ARG A 290 18.92 -8.26 22.35
C ARG A 290 19.76 -7.17 21.66
N THR A 291 21.01 -7.47 21.34
CA THR A 291 21.91 -6.54 20.66
C THR A 291 21.39 -6.18 19.26
N SER A 292 20.90 -7.17 18.51
CA SER A 292 20.29 -6.99 17.21
C SER A 292 19.02 -6.12 17.29
N ARG A 293 18.20 -6.31 18.34
CA ARG A 293 16.99 -5.50 18.57
C ARG A 293 17.32 -4.01 18.80
N ILE A 294 18.34 -3.73 19.61
CA ILE A 294 18.82 -2.37 19.89
C ILE A 294 19.42 -1.74 18.61
N TYR A 295 20.15 -2.52 17.83
CA TYR A 295 20.66 -2.08 16.54
C TYR A 295 19.53 -1.67 15.59
N ASN A 296 18.48 -2.51 15.42
CA ASN A 296 17.33 -2.23 14.59
C ASN A 296 16.58 -0.97 15.02
N LEU A 297 16.35 -0.77 16.31
CA LEU A 297 15.82 0.47 16.87
C LEU A 297 16.66 1.67 16.43
N THR A 298 17.98 1.58 16.59
CA THR A 298 18.90 2.68 16.22
C THR A 298 18.84 2.99 14.73
N GLN A 299 18.73 1.99 13.86
CA GLN A 299 18.57 2.20 12.42
C GLN A 299 17.25 2.90 12.07
N ILE A 300 16.15 2.55 12.75
CA ILE A 300 14.85 3.20 12.57
C ILE A 300 14.92 4.67 12.99
N TYR A 301 15.63 4.99 14.08
CA TYR A 301 15.81 6.38 14.51
C TYR A 301 16.67 7.20 13.57
N LYS A 302 17.69 6.60 12.95
CA LYS A 302 18.55 7.23 11.95
C LYS A 302 17.89 7.35 10.56
N ALA A 303 16.87 6.54 10.28
CA ALA A 303 16.19 6.56 9.00
C ALA A 303 15.49 7.91 8.79
N ASP A 304 15.49 8.40 7.54
CA ASP A 304 14.74 9.59 7.16
C ASP A 304 13.27 9.47 7.52
N ASN A 305 12.65 10.56 7.97
CA ASN A 305 11.23 10.59 8.36
C ASN A 305 10.28 10.23 7.20
N ASN A 306 10.78 10.25 5.96
CA ASN A 306 10.04 9.86 4.76
C ASN A 306 9.97 8.35 4.52
N LYS A 307 10.72 7.51 5.26
CA LYS A 307 10.61 6.06 5.14
C LYS A 307 9.38 5.55 5.90
N ARG A 308 8.66 4.62 5.27
CA ARG A 308 7.50 3.96 5.88
C ARG A 308 7.95 3.15 7.09
N ILE A 309 7.77 3.70 8.27
CA ILE A 309 8.12 3.09 9.56
C ILE A 309 6.84 2.51 10.15
N TRP A 310 6.91 1.27 10.63
CA TRP A 310 5.80 0.65 11.38
C TRP A 310 5.53 1.46 12.67
N GLY A 311 4.34 1.33 13.22
CA GLY A 311 3.95 2.06 14.42
C GLY A 311 2.83 1.35 15.15
N LEU A 312 2.00 2.10 15.90
CA LEU A 312 0.94 1.52 16.73
C LEU A 312 -0.01 0.59 15.96
N PRO A 313 -0.53 0.91 14.76
CA PRO A 313 -1.43 0.00 14.04
C PRO A 313 -0.81 -1.38 13.81
N LYS A 314 0.47 -1.43 13.40
CA LYS A 314 1.18 -2.70 13.21
C LYS A 314 1.47 -3.43 14.52
N LEU A 315 1.75 -2.68 15.60
CA LEU A 315 1.94 -3.27 16.92
C LEU A 315 0.65 -3.95 17.41
N LEU A 316 -0.51 -3.30 17.24
CA LEU A 316 -1.80 -3.87 17.60
C LEU A 316 -2.16 -5.10 16.74
N GLU A 317 -1.86 -5.06 15.44
CA GLU A 317 -2.03 -6.21 14.54
C GLU A 317 -1.21 -7.42 15.01
N ILE A 318 0.06 -7.23 15.37
CA ILE A 318 0.93 -8.29 15.88
C ILE A 318 0.31 -8.92 17.14
N ILE A 319 -0.13 -8.11 18.11
CA ILE A 319 -0.73 -8.60 19.36
C ILE A 319 -2.02 -9.39 19.07
N LYS A 320 -2.85 -8.95 18.14
CA LYS A 320 -4.04 -9.70 17.70
C LYS A 320 -3.67 -11.05 17.08
N THR A 321 -2.65 -11.08 16.23
CA THR A 321 -2.16 -12.32 15.61
C THR A 321 -1.62 -13.29 16.65
N GLU A 322 -0.87 -12.81 17.63
CA GLU A 322 -0.36 -13.63 18.76
C GLU A 322 -1.50 -14.30 19.55
N ALA A 323 -2.61 -13.58 19.75
CA ALA A 323 -3.79 -14.14 20.42
C ALA A 323 -4.50 -15.17 19.53
N GLN A 324 -4.67 -14.90 18.24
CA GLN A 324 -5.28 -15.81 17.27
C GLN A 324 -4.50 -17.13 17.14
N GLU A 325 -3.16 -17.06 17.23
CA GLU A 325 -2.30 -18.24 17.25
C GLU A 325 -2.22 -18.95 18.61
N GLY A 326 -2.97 -18.47 19.60
CA GLY A 326 -2.97 -19.05 20.95
C GLY A 326 -1.66 -18.88 21.73
N LYS A 327 -0.81 -17.92 21.32
CA LYS A 327 0.47 -17.63 21.97
C LYS A 327 0.31 -16.80 23.24
N ILE A 328 -0.72 -15.97 23.29
CA ILE A 328 -1.17 -15.20 24.45
C ILE A 328 -2.67 -15.39 24.64
N SER A 329 -3.19 -15.13 25.84
CA SER A 329 -4.63 -15.19 26.07
C SER A 329 -5.33 -13.99 25.40
N GLU A 330 -6.58 -14.18 24.95
CA GLU A 330 -7.40 -13.09 24.42
C GLU A 330 -7.56 -11.92 25.42
N GLU A 331 -7.65 -12.23 26.72
CA GLU A 331 -7.74 -11.23 27.78
C GLU A 331 -6.47 -10.38 27.87
N THR A 332 -5.28 -11.03 27.80
CA THR A 332 -4.00 -10.32 27.74
C THR A 332 -3.92 -9.42 26.53
N ALA A 333 -4.32 -9.90 25.34
CA ALA A 333 -4.33 -9.12 24.12
C ALA A 333 -5.27 -7.91 24.24
N LYS A 334 -6.52 -8.11 24.65
CA LYS A 334 -7.52 -7.03 24.85
C LYS A 334 -7.03 -5.96 25.83
N THR A 335 -6.47 -6.39 26.96
CA THR A 335 -5.92 -5.47 27.97
C THR A 335 -4.77 -4.66 27.41
N THR A 336 -3.80 -5.30 26.77
CA THR A 336 -2.62 -4.64 26.18
C THR A 336 -3.03 -3.65 25.09
N ILE A 337 -3.92 -4.05 24.18
CA ILE A 337 -4.46 -3.20 23.11
C ILE A 337 -5.12 -1.96 23.69
N SER A 338 -6.04 -2.13 24.65
CA SER A 338 -6.73 -1.02 25.32
C SER A 338 -5.77 -0.05 26.01
N GLN A 339 -4.72 -0.56 26.65
CA GLN A 339 -3.71 0.28 27.29
C GLN A 339 -2.87 1.08 26.28
N LEU A 340 -2.47 0.46 25.15
CA LEU A 340 -1.74 1.12 24.08
C LEU A 340 -2.60 2.18 23.37
N GLU A 341 -3.86 1.88 23.10
CA GLU A 341 -4.82 2.81 22.54
C GLU A 341 -5.08 4.01 23.46
N ASN A 342 -5.17 3.78 24.77
CA ASN A 342 -5.30 4.84 25.76
C ASN A 342 -4.08 5.77 25.84
N ILE A 343 -2.87 5.24 25.67
CA ILE A 343 -1.65 6.04 25.55
C ILE A 343 -1.71 6.89 24.30
N ASN A 344 -2.20 6.35 23.19
CA ASN A 344 -2.31 7.03 21.91
C ASN A 344 -3.52 8.00 21.86
N SER A 345 -4.66 7.66 22.48
CA SER A 345 -5.91 8.43 22.43
C SER A 345 -5.81 9.79 23.14
N LYS A 346 -4.93 9.91 24.13
CA LYS A 346 -4.60 11.22 24.74
C LYS A 346 -4.02 12.20 23.72
N ASN A 347 -3.63 11.72 22.52
CA ASN A 347 -3.02 12.47 21.42
C ASN A 347 -3.72 12.22 20.07
N THR A 348 -4.99 11.81 20.04
CA THR A 348 -5.70 11.56 18.78
C THR A 348 -5.86 12.86 18.01
N LEU A 349 -5.23 12.94 16.84
CA LEU A 349 -5.47 14.02 15.91
C LEU A 349 -6.69 13.67 15.05
N LYS A 350 -7.61 14.61 14.94
CA LYS A 350 -8.73 14.54 13.99
C LYS A 350 -8.40 15.38 12.76
N THR A 351 -8.64 14.84 11.58
CA THR A 351 -8.58 15.63 10.36
C THR A 351 -9.84 16.47 10.27
N VAL A 352 -9.67 17.77 10.15
CA VAL A 352 -10.78 18.73 10.01
C VAL A 352 -10.64 19.54 8.74
N TYR A 353 -11.76 19.79 8.10
CA TYR A 353 -11.88 20.70 6.97
C TYR A 353 -12.46 22.02 7.47
N ILE A 354 -11.76 23.13 7.22
CA ILE A 354 -12.15 24.47 7.68
C ILE A 354 -13.21 25.03 6.72
N LEU A 355 -14.38 25.32 7.25
CA LEU A 355 -15.55 25.79 6.49
C LEU A 355 -15.54 27.30 6.25
N ARG A 356 -14.86 28.06 7.09
CA ARG A 356 -14.74 29.54 7.00
C ARG A 356 -13.47 30.02 7.67
N ASP A 357 -13.00 31.20 7.28
CA ASP A 357 -11.89 31.85 7.94
C ASP A 357 -12.24 32.10 9.41
N PHE A 358 -11.30 31.77 10.29
CA PHE A 358 -11.50 31.89 11.72
C PHE A 358 -10.19 32.14 12.44
N LYS A 359 -10.17 33.13 13.31
CA LYS A 359 -9.03 33.45 14.14
C LYS A 359 -9.42 33.36 15.61
N THR A 360 -8.67 32.56 16.36
CA THR A 360 -8.94 32.34 17.79
C THR A 360 -7.66 32.14 18.58
N GLN A 361 -7.75 32.18 19.89
CA GLN A 361 -6.68 31.78 20.79
C GLN A 361 -7.03 30.43 21.44
N TRP A 362 -6.10 29.49 21.34
CA TRP A 362 -6.24 28.18 21.93
C TRP A 362 -4.95 27.79 22.67
N HIS A 363 -5.05 27.55 23.97
CA HIS A 363 -3.90 27.24 24.83
C HIS A 363 -2.68 28.15 24.61
N ASN A 364 -2.88 29.49 24.75
CA ASN A 364 -1.86 30.52 24.58
C ASN A 364 -1.25 30.65 23.16
N ARG A 365 -1.89 30.09 22.15
CA ARG A 365 -1.51 30.24 20.73
C ARG A 365 -2.62 30.90 19.94
N VAL A 366 -2.25 31.77 19.01
CA VAL A 366 -3.18 32.30 18.03
C VAL A 366 -3.28 31.33 16.88
N LEU A 367 -4.50 30.84 16.62
CA LEU A 367 -4.82 30.03 15.45
C LEU A 367 -5.44 30.95 14.39
N ASP A 368 -4.85 31.00 13.23
CA ASP A 368 -5.37 31.68 12.04
C ASP A 368 -5.73 30.63 11.01
N LEU A 369 -7.01 30.22 10.97
CA LEU A 369 -7.54 29.15 10.16
C LEU A 369 -8.18 29.77 8.93
N ARG A 370 -7.82 29.26 7.75
CA ARG A 370 -8.38 29.71 6.48
C ARG A 370 -9.43 28.75 5.98
N LYS A 371 -10.47 29.29 5.37
CA LYS A 371 -11.47 28.48 4.66
C LYS A 371 -10.75 27.53 3.69
N GLU A 372 -11.24 26.28 3.64
CA GLU A 372 -10.69 25.21 2.82
C GLU A 372 -9.35 24.60 3.31
N ASP A 373 -8.79 25.06 4.43
CA ASP A 373 -7.66 24.39 5.05
C ASP A 373 -8.06 22.98 5.54
N LEU A 374 -7.15 22.03 5.34
CA LEU A 374 -7.28 20.68 5.86
C LEU A 374 -6.23 20.49 6.96
N LEU A 375 -6.69 20.34 8.19
CA LEU A 375 -5.81 20.33 9.35
C LEU A 375 -5.96 19.05 10.17
N ASN A 376 -4.84 18.54 10.64
CA ASN A 376 -4.82 17.52 11.67
C ASN A 376 -4.60 18.18 13.03
N ILE A 377 -5.65 18.23 13.82
CA ILE A 377 -5.66 18.93 15.10
C ILE A 377 -6.14 18.00 16.22
N ASN A 378 -5.77 18.35 17.45
CA ASN A 378 -6.21 17.62 18.62
C ASN A 378 -7.74 17.47 18.63
N GLU A 379 -8.23 16.30 19.03
CA GLU A 379 -9.65 15.94 19.02
C GLU A 379 -10.53 16.95 19.78
N LYS A 380 -10.07 17.47 20.92
CA LYS A 380 -10.79 18.48 21.70
C LYS A 380 -10.96 19.79 20.91
N LEU A 381 -9.90 20.23 20.22
CA LEU A 381 -9.95 21.40 19.35
C LEU A 381 -10.83 21.11 18.12
N ALA A 382 -10.73 19.93 17.53
CA ALA A 382 -11.56 19.50 16.40
C ALA A 382 -13.05 19.55 16.76
N MET A 383 -13.43 18.96 17.88
CA MET A 383 -14.82 18.98 18.39
C MET A 383 -15.28 20.39 18.71
N HIS A 384 -14.42 21.24 19.30
CA HIS A 384 -14.75 22.63 19.55
C HIS A 384 -15.01 23.40 18.25
N LEU A 385 -14.11 23.30 17.26
CA LEU A 385 -14.28 23.98 15.97
C LEU A 385 -15.51 23.48 15.21
N GLN A 386 -15.84 22.20 15.33
CA GLN A 386 -17.06 21.64 14.76
C GLN A 386 -18.30 22.18 15.47
N SER A 387 -18.31 22.26 16.79
CA SER A 387 -19.46 22.73 17.59
C SER A 387 -19.81 24.19 17.29
N ILE A 388 -18.81 25.00 16.92
CA ILE A 388 -19.02 26.41 16.55
C ILE A 388 -19.17 26.64 15.04
N GLY A 389 -19.27 25.57 14.25
CA GLY A 389 -19.51 25.62 12.80
C GLY A 389 -18.33 26.19 12.00
N VAL A 390 -17.10 26.13 12.51
CA VAL A 390 -15.86 26.56 11.84
C VAL A 390 -15.22 25.44 11.04
N ALA A 391 -15.36 24.20 11.49
CA ALA A 391 -14.76 23.05 10.84
C ALA A 391 -15.74 21.88 10.75
N LYS A 392 -15.46 20.98 9.80
CA LYS A 392 -16.08 19.66 9.72
C LYS A 392 -15.02 18.62 10.04
N ILE A 393 -15.25 17.78 11.02
CA ILE A 393 -14.41 16.61 11.26
C ILE A 393 -14.63 15.65 10.10
N LEU A 394 -13.54 15.29 9.43
CA LEU A 394 -13.55 14.24 8.45
C LEU A 394 -13.25 12.95 9.23
N ASP A 395 -14.29 12.19 9.52
CA ASP A 395 -14.12 10.87 10.06
C ASP A 395 -13.29 10.08 9.04
N LYS A 396 -12.08 9.68 9.44
CA LYS A 396 -11.46 8.56 8.76
C LYS A 396 -12.42 7.41 9.03
N GLU A 397 -13.24 7.05 8.06
CA GLU A 397 -13.87 5.74 8.08
C GLU A 397 -12.74 4.76 8.35
N VAL A 398 -12.78 4.19 9.54
CA VAL A 398 -11.89 3.13 9.95
C VAL A 398 -12.26 1.96 9.05
N GLN A 399 -11.58 1.87 7.92
CA GLN A 399 -11.59 0.66 7.14
C GLN A 399 -10.83 -0.38 7.98
N THR A 400 -11.61 -1.11 8.75
CA THR A 400 -11.22 -2.38 9.39
C THR A 400 -10.79 -3.39 8.34
#